data_b39ee7a3cd1796ff8f0ab9137a1a8a16
#
_entry.id   b39ee7a3cd1796ff8f0ab9137a1a8a16
#
_cell.length_a   1.000
_cell.length_b   1.000
_cell.length_c   1.000
_cell.angle_alpha   90.00
_cell.angle_beta   90.00
_cell.angle_gamma   90.00
#
_symmetry.space_group_name_H-M   'P 1'
#
loop_
_entity.id
_entity.type
_entity.pdbx_description
1 polymer ?
#
loop_
_entity_poly.entity_id
_entity_poly.type
_entity_poly.pdbx_seq_one_letter_code
_entity_poly.pdbx_strand_id
1 'polypeptide(L)'
;MAKTLPFPGGNQAARARQAKALLLPIPRSMAVELILPVHIALDALRRGAGSTSAVQTLTQTMLLTGFLCDLGYGEMTYEQLRTADQALAVTFERGRESGEWRFDEAHIELFSYIVSTYDAQLQRAPLSALTDASAQLDRIIANGDAQPTLRKQA
;
A
#
# COMPACT_ATOMS: atom_id res chain seq x y z
N MET A 1 -0.17 -19.80 54.86
CA MET A 1 0.39 -19.96 53.54
C MET A 1 -0.03 -18.79 52.66
N ALA A 2 0.87 -17.89 52.38
CA ALA A 2 0.61 -16.78 51.46
C ALA A 2 0.54 -17.33 50.02
N LYS A 3 -0.61 -17.34 49.42
CA LYS A 3 -0.74 -17.53 47.98
C LYS A 3 -0.15 -16.32 47.32
N THR A 4 1.06 -16.46 46.80
CA THR A 4 1.63 -15.49 45.89
C THR A 4 0.76 -15.48 44.62
N LEU A 5 -0.09 -14.47 44.51
CA LEU A 5 -0.77 -14.21 43.24
C LEU A 5 0.29 -13.94 42.19
N PRO A 6 0.26 -14.65 41.04
CA PRO A 6 1.16 -14.33 39.96
C PRO A 6 0.91 -12.90 39.53
N PHE A 7 1.89 -12.03 39.69
CA PHE A 7 1.85 -10.67 39.17
C PHE A 7 1.56 -10.69 37.67
N PRO A 8 0.53 -9.98 37.19
CA PRO A 8 0.27 -9.87 35.75
C PRO A 8 1.25 -8.94 35.03
N GLY A 9 2.42 -8.69 35.62
CA GLY A 9 3.40 -7.74 35.10
C GLY A 9 3.98 -8.08 33.73
N GLY A 10 4.02 -9.38 33.35
CA GLY A 10 4.50 -9.80 32.04
C GLY A 10 3.58 -9.39 30.90
N ASN A 11 2.27 -9.47 31.06
CA ASN A 11 1.31 -9.12 30.03
C ASN A 11 1.15 -7.61 29.84
N GLN A 12 1.26 -6.82 30.90
CA GLN A 12 1.19 -5.35 30.81
C GLN A 12 2.43 -4.77 30.14
N ALA A 13 3.62 -5.26 30.45
CA ALA A 13 4.86 -4.84 29.82
C ALA A 13 4.87 -5.20 28.32
N ALA A 14 4.39 -6.39 27.94
CA ALA A 14 4.26 -6.82 26.57
C ALA A 14 3.23 -5.96 25.81
N ARG A 15 2.08 -5.67 26.41
CA ARG A 15 1.06 -4.80 25.83
C ARG A 15 1.56 -3.37 25.67
N ALA A 16 2.29 -2.84 26.64
CA ALA A 16 2.88 -1.51 26.56
C ALA A 16 3.92 -1.40 25.43
N ARG A 17 4.73 -2.43 25.24
CA ARG A 17 5.69 -2.50 24.13
C ARG A 17 4.99 -2.60 22.78
N GLN A 18 3.92 -3.40 22.66
CA GLN A 18 3.13 -3.49 21.44
C GLN A 18 2.43 -2.16 21.13
N ALA A 19 1.84 -1.51 22.14
CA ALA A 19 1.22 -0.20 21.98
C ALA A 19 2.23 0.85 21.51
N LYS A 20 3.45 0.83 22.08
CA LYS A 20 4.53 1.72 21.66
C LYS A 20 5.02 1.43 20.25
N ALA A 21 5.15 0.15 19.88
CA ALA A 21 5.55 -0.26 18.55
C ALA A 21 4.56 0.21 17.49
N LEU A 22 3.25 0.22 17.79
CA LEU A 22 2.20 0.71 16.88
C LEU A 22 2.31 2.22 16.60
N LEU A 23 2.91 2.99 17.51
CA LEU A 23 3.09 4.44 17.36
C LEU A 23 4.37 4.82 16.62
N LEU A 24 5.22 3.86 16.34
CA LEU A 24 6.52 4.07 15.69
C LEU A 24 6.49 3.58 14.24
N PRO A 25 7.30 4.18 13.37
CA PRO A 25 7.54 3.63 12.04
C PRO A 25 8.13 2.21 12.10
N ILE A 26 7.90 1.45 11.05
CA ILE A 26 8.51 0.13 10.89
C ILE A 26 10.03 0.25 10.73
N PRO A 27 10.80 -0.81 11.05
CA PRO A 27 12.23 -0.84 10.80
C PRO A 27 12.54 -0.58 9.32
N ARG A 28 13.65 0.10 9.05
CA ARG A 28 14.06 0.42 7.69
C ARG A 28 14.23 -0.81 6.80
N SER A 29 14.75 -1.91 7.35
CA SER A 29 14.87 -3.18 6.63
C SER A 29 13.54 -3.72 6.15
N MET A 30 12.51 -3.60 6.97
CA MET A 30 11.14 -4.00 6.60
C MET A 30 10.57 -3.08 5.53
N ALA A 31 10.78 -1.77 5.64
CA ALA A 31 10.36 -0.81 4.61
C ALA A 31 10.98 -1.13 3.25
N VAL A 32 12.28 -1.47 3.22
CA VAL A 32 12.98 -1.87 1.99
C VAL A 32 12.39 -3.16 1.42
N GLU A 33 12.10 -4.15 2.23
CA GLU A 33 11.46 -5.39 1.79
C GLU A 33 10.08 -5.17 1.19
N LEU A 34 9.31 -4.23 1.72
CA LEU A 34 7.98 -3.92 1.23
C LEU A 34 7.99 -3.11 -0.07
N ILE A 35 8.94 -2.20 -0.23
CA ILE A 35 9.00 -1.34 -1.42
C ILE A 35 9.68 -1.99 -2.63
N LEU A 36 10.57 -2.93 -2.41
CA LEU A 36 11.33 -3.54 -3.50
C LEU A 36 10.44 -4.22 -4.57
N PRO A 37 9.45 -5.05 -4.20
CA PRO A 37 8.55 -5.64 -5.20
C PRO A 37 7.75 -4.59 -5.99
N VAL A 38 7.47 -3.45 -5.39
CA VAL A 38 6.75 -2.35 -6.02
C VAL A 38 7.60 -1.69 -7.09
N HIS A 39 8.87 -1.42 -6.81
CA HIS A 39 9.82 -0.91 -7.80
C HIS A 39 10.01 -1.88 -8.96
N ILE A 40 10.12 -3.19 -8.66
CA ILE A 40 10.25 -4.23 -9.68
C ILE A 40 9.02 -4.26 -10.59
N ALA A 41 7.82 -4.17 -10.02
CA ALA A 41 6.57 -4.15 -10.78
C ALA A 41 6.49 -2.93 -11.70
N LEU A 42 6.84 -1.75 -11.21
CA LEU A 42 6.86 -0.53 -12.01
C LEU A 42 7.88 -0.61 -13.14
N ASP A 43 9.08 -1.08 -12.84
CA ASP A 43 10.12 -1.25 -13.85
C ASP A 43 9.71 -2.26 -14.94
N ALA A 44 9.07 -3.35 -14.57
CA ALA A 44 8.56 -4.34 -15.51
C ALA A 44 7.52 -3.73 -16.47
N LEU A 45 6.56 -2.96 -15.96
CA LEU A 45 5.56 -2.29 -16.77
C LEU A 45 6.16 -1.16 -17.63
N ARG A 46 7.20 -0.51 -17.17
CA ARG A 46 7.94 0.48 -17.94
C ARG A 46 8.63 -0.14 -19.15
N ARG A 47 9.18 -1.32 -18.98
CA ARG A 47 9.92 -2.05 -20.05
C ARG A 47 9.04 -2.87 -21.00
N GLY A 48 7.75 -2.97 -20.71
CA GLY A 48 6.87 -3.86 -21.44
C GLY A 48 7.03 -5.33 -21.09
N ALA A 49 7.67 -5.62 -19.96
CA ALA A 49 7.86 -6.96 -19.39
C ALA A 49 6.96 -7.22 -18.19
N GLY A 50 5.84 -6.51 -18.08
CA GLY A 50 4.89 -6.64 -17.00
C GLY A 50 4.09 -7.94 -17.06
N SER A 51 3.20 -8.07 -16.10
CA SER A 51 2.34 -9.24 -15.90
C SER A 51 1.10 -8.84 -15.13
N THR A 52 0.15 -9.73 -15.02
CA THR A 52 -1.00 -9.59 -14.11
C THR A 52 -0.54 -9.30 -12.68
N SER A 53 0.50 -10.01 -12.21
CA SER A 53 1.07 -9.82 -10.88
C SER A 53 1.63 -8.40 -10.69
N ALA A 54 2.32 -7.85 -11.69
CA ALA A 54 2.85 -6.48 -11.61
C ALA A 54 1.71 -5.45 -11.52
N VAL A 55 0.64 -5.61 -12.30
CA VAL A 55 -0.54 -4.75 -12.24
C VAL A 55 -1.22 -4.85 -10.87
N GLN A 56 -1.38 -6.05 -10.34
CA GLN A 56 -1.96 -6.26 -9.01
C GLN A 56 -1.13 -5.58 -7.91
N THR A 57 0.18 -5.72 -7.96
CA THR A 57 1.10 -5.07 -7.01
C THR A 57 0.93 -3.56 -7.03
N LEU A 58 0.89 -2.95 -8.20
CA LEU A 58 0.71 -1.50 -8.31
C LEU A 58 -0.71 -1.06 -7.95
N THR A 59 -1.72 -1.87 -8.20
CA THR A 59 -3.10 -1.59 -7.76
C THR A 59 -3.17 -1.53 -6.23
N GLN A 60 -2.61 -2.52 -5.56
CA GLN A 60 -2.55 -2.55 -4.10
C GLN A 60 -1.75 -1.37 -3.54
N THR A 61 -0.62 -1.06 -4.16
CA THR A 61 0.23 0.09 -3.77
C THR A 61 -0.53 1.40 -3.91
N MET A 62 -1.23 1.60 -5.01
CA MET A 62 -2.05 2.79 -5.25
C MET A 62 -3.12 2.96 -4.17
N LEU A 63 -3.83 1.89 -3.83
CA LEU A 63 -4.86 1.91 -2.79
C LEU A 63 -4.27 2.21 -1.41
N LEU A 64 -3.18 1.53 -1.03
CA LEU A 64 -2.50 1.77 0.23
C LEU A 64 -1.99 3.21 0.34
N THR A 65 -1.40 3.72 -0.75
CA THR A 65 -0.94 5.11 -0.82
C THR A 65 -2.09 6.08 -0.58
N GLY A 66 -3.23 5.85 -1.22
CA GLY A 66 -4.43 6.66 -1.05
C GLY A 66 -4.96 6.64 0.38
N PHE A 67 -5.05 5.46 0.99
CA PHE A 67 -5.49 5.32 2.39
C PHE A 67 -4.55 6.02 3.36
N LEU A 68 -3.24 5.92 3.15
CA LEU A 68 -2.24 6.59 3.98
C LEU A 68 -2.27 8.12 3.80
N CYS A 69 -2.55 8.61 2.60
CA CYS A 69 -2.79 10.04 2.37
C CYS A 69 -4.01 10.53 3.14
N ASP A 70 -5.09 9.77 3.17
CA ASP A 70 -6.30 10.10 3.95
C ASP A 70 -6.01 10.16 5.46
N LEU A 71 -5.04 9.39 5.94
CA LEU A 71 -4.58 9.42 7.33
C LEU A 71 -3.58 10.56 7.63
N GLY A 72 -3.23 11.36 6.64
CA GLY A 72 -2.33 12.51 6.77
C GLY A 72 -0.87 12.23 6.42
N TYR A 73 -0.56 11.09 5.85
CA TYR A 73 0.79 10.70 5.44
C TYR A 73 0.95 10.79 3.92
N GLY A 74 1.35 11.94 3.43
CA GLY A 74 1.54 12.21 2.02
C GLY A 74 0.37 12.95 1.39
N GLU A 75 0.56 13.38 0.18
CA GLU A 75 -0.43 14.14 -0.59
C GLU A 75 -0.70 13.48 -1.93
N MET A 76 -1.98 13.30 -2.21
CA MET A 76 -2.43 12.76 -3.47
C MET A 76 -3.82 13.30 -3.77
N THR A 77 -4.00 13.83 -4.97
CA THR A 77 -5.31 14.33 -5.39
C THR A 77 -6.21 13.17 -5.82
N TYR A 78 -7.51 13.38 -5.68
CA TYR A 78 -8.51 12.43 -6.20
C TYR A 78 -8.33 12.19 -7.70
N GLU A 79 -8.00 13.23 -8.46
CA GLU A 79 -7.77 13.14 -9.89
C GLU A 79 -6.55 12.28 -10.24
N GLN A 80 -5.47 12.39 -9.47
CA GLN A 80 -4.30 11.52 -9.63
C GLN A 80 -4.66 10.05 -9.38
N LEU A 81 -5.41 9.76 -8.33
CA LEU A 81 -5.87 8.40 -8.03
C LEU A 81 -6.76 7.84 -9.13
N ARG A 82 -7.69 8.65 -9.62
CA ARG A 82 -8.59 8.27 -10.71
C ARG A 82 -7.82 7.97 -11.99
N THR A 83 -6.88 8.81 -12.35
CA THR A 83 -6.03 8.62 -13.52
C THR A 83 -5.19 7.34 -13.39
N ALA A 84 -4.62 7.10 -12.21
CA ALA A 84 -3.87 5.89 -11.92
C ALA A 84 -4.73 4.62 -12.04
N ASP A 85 -5.93 4.65 -11.50
CA ASP A 85 -6.90 3.54 -11.59
C ASP A 85 -7.26 3.23 -13.05
N GLN A 86 -7.55 4.25 -13.84
CA GLN A 86 -7.80 4.09 -15.28
C GLN A 86 -6.59 3.52 -16.03
N ALA A 87 -5.39 3.98 -15.70
CA ALA A 87 -4.16 3.49 -16.30
C ALA A 87 -3.94 2.00 -16.02
N LEU A 88 -4.22 1.56 -14.80
CA LEU A 88 -4.13 0.14 -14.42
C LEU A 88 -5.18 -0.70 -15.16
N ALA A 89 -6.41 -0.21 -15.25
CA ALA A 89 -7.48 -0.90 -15.96
C ALA A 89 -7.16 -1.09 -17.45
N VAL A 90 -6.70 -0.03 -18.12
CA VAL A 90 -6.30 -0.06 -19.53
C VAL A 90 -5.12 -1.01 -19.75
N THR A 91 -4.14 -0.95 -18.88
CA THR A 91 -2.94 -1.81 -18.97
C THR A 91 -3.31 -3.27 -18.75
N PHE A 92 -4.18 -3.56 -17.80
CA PHE A 92 -4.67 -4.91 -17.54
C PHE A 92 -5.44 -5.48 -18.75
N GLU A 93 -6.37 -4.73 -19.32
CA GLU A 93 -7.11 -5.17 -20.51
C GLU A 93 -6.21 -5.38 -21.70
N ARG A 94 -5.28 -4.48 -21.97
CA ARG A 94 -4.30 -4.60 -23.06
C ARG A 94 -3.42 -5.84 -22.88
N GLY A 95 -2.93 -6.07 -21.67
CA GLY A 95 -2.10 -7.23 -21.35
C GLY A 95 -2.85 -8.54 -21.52
N ARG A 96 -4.09 -8.58 -21.07
CA ARG A 96 -4.95 -9.76 -21.19
C ARG A 96 -5.32 -10.07 -22.66
N GLU A 97 -5.59 -9.07 -23.45
CA GLU A 97 -6.01 -9.25 -24.86
C GLU A 97 -4.85 -9.48 -25.82
N SER A 98 -3.77 -8.73 -25.67
CA SER A 98 -2.64 -8.72 -26.64
C SER A 98 -1.33 -9.26 -26.06
N GLY A 99 -1.25 -9.50 -24.77
CA GLY A 99 0.00 -9.87 -24.11
C GLY A 99 0.97 -8.70 -23.92
N GLU A 100 0.56 -7.48 -24.23
CA GLU A 100 1.38 -6.28 -24.06
C GLU A 100 1.15 -5.64 -22.69
N TRP A 101 2.08 -5.89 -21.77
CA TRP A 101 2.06 -5.39 -20.40
C TRP A 101 3.00 -4.20 -20.26
N ARG A 102 2.54 -3.04 -20.69
CA ARG A 102 3.33 -1.80 -20.69
C ARG A 102 2.47 -0.60 -20.29
N PHE A 103 3.02 0.28 -19.45
CA PHE A 103 2.47 1.61 -19.23
C PHE A 103 2.85 2.57 -20.38
N ASP A 104 1.95 3.50 -20.66
CA ASP A 104 2.27 4.68 -21.44
C ASP A 104 3.18 5.63 -20.63
N GLU A 105 3.99 6.44 -21.31
CA GLU A 105 5.01 7.28 -20.67
C GLU A 105 4.42 8.23 -19.61
N ALA A 106 3.26 8.83 -19.90
CA ALA A 106 2.55 9.70 -18.95
C ALA A 106 2.15 8.96 -17.67
N HIS A 107 1.78 7.69 -17.76
CA HIS A 107 1.43 6.86 -16.64
C HIS A 107 2.65 6.41 -15.82
N ILE A 108 3.80 6.26 -16.45
CA ILE A 108 5.07 5.97 -15.76
C ILE A 108 5.43 7.10 -14.79
N GLU A 109 5.30 8.36 -15.22
CA GLU A 109 5.52 9.51 -14.34
C GLU A 109 4.59 9.50 -13.13
N LEU A 110 3.30 9.27 -13.38
CA LEU A 110 2.31 9.23 -12.30
C LEU A 110 2.61 8.10 -11.31
N PHE A 111 2.91 6.90 -11.79
CA PHE A 111 3.23 5.77 -10.91
C PHE A 111 4.59 5.93 -10.24
N SER A 112 5.55 6.60 -10.85
CA SER A 112 6.80 6.99 -10.19
C SER A 112 6.53 7.90 -8.99
N TYR A 113 5.61 8.85 -9.13
CA TYR A 113 5.16 9.69 -8.03
C TYR A 113 4.45 8.87 -6.93
N ILE A 114 3.54 7.98 -7.30
CA ILE A 114 2.82 7.12 -6.36
C ILE A 114 3.78 6.22 -5.58
N VAL A 115 4.72 5.59 -6.26
CA VAL A 115 5.71 4.69 -5.63
C VAL A 115 6.64 5.47 -4.71
N SER A 116 7.08 6.66 -5.10
CA SER A 116 7.90 7.55 -4.26
C SER A 116 7.13 8.01 -3.02
N THR A 117 5.85 8.31 -3.16
CA THR A 117 4.97 8.68 -2.05
C THR A 117 4.82 7.49 -1.09
N TYR A 118 4.57 6.30 -1.62
CA TYR A 118 4.46 5.08 -0.82
C TYR A 118 5.76 4.76 -0.07
N ASP A 119 6.90 4.89 -0.72
CA ASP A 119 8.21 4.69 -0.08
C ASP A 119 8.39 5.66 1.10
N ALA A 120 8.09 6.93 0.92
CA ALA A 120 8.13 7.92 2.00
C ALA A 120 7.14 7.60 3.13
N GLN A 121 5.96 7.11 2.80
CA GLN A 121 4.95 6.67 3.78
C GLN A 121 5.45 5.48 4.61
N LEU A 122 6.06 4.50 3.99
CA LEU A 122 6.65 3.35 4.69
C LEU A 122 7.73 3.76 5.69
N GLN A 123 8.45 4.84 5.42
CA GLN A 123 9.50 5.34 6.30
C GLN A 123 8.99 6.22 7.45
N ARG A 124 7.82 6.82 7.31
CA ARG A 124 7.30 7.84 8.25
C ARG A 124 6.04 7.42 8.98
N ALA A 125 5.15 6.70 8.33
CA ALA A 125 3.88 6.31 8.92
C ALA A 125 4.11 5.34 10.08
N PRO A 126 3.40 5.51 11.20
CA PRO A 126 3.47 4.54 12.29
C PRO A 126 2.87 3.21 11.85
N LEU A 127 3.30 2.14 12.48
CA LEU A 127 2.79 0.79 12.19
C LEU A 127 1.26 0.72 12.27
N SER A 128 0.64 1.45 13.20
CA SER A 128 -0.82 1.52 13.31
C SER A 128 -1.50 2.02 12.03
N ALA A 129 -0.94 3.05 11.39
CA ALA A 129 -1.47 3.58 10.13
C ALA A 129 -1.31 2.58 8.98
N LEU A 130 -0.16 1.91 8.91
CA LEU A 130 0.06 0.85 7.91
C LEU A 130 -0.89 -0.33 8.12
N THR A 131 -1.11 -0.72 9.37
CA THR A 131 -2.05 -1.79 9.72
C THR A 131 -3.48 -1.43 9.34
N ASP A 132 -3.92 -0.20 9.64
CA ASP A 132 -5.24 0.29 9.28
C ASP A 132 -5.44 0.34 7.75
N ALA A 133 -4.46 0.82 7.02
CA ALA A 133 -4.49 0.86 5.56
C ALA A 133 -4.55 -0.56 4.97
N SER A 134 -3.75 -1.48 5.47
CA SER A 134 -3.78 -2.90 5.08
C SER A 134 -5.13 -3.55 5.36
N ALA A 135 -5.74 -3.27 6.50
CA ALA A 135 -7.06 -3.78 6.84
C ALA A 135 -8.16 -3.25 5.91
N GLN A 136 -8.07 -1.99 5.48
CA GLN A 136 -8.98 -1.44 4.47
C GLN A 136 -8.82 -2.13 3.12
N LEU A 137 -7.59 -2.38 2.70
CA LEU A 137 -7.29 -3.11 1.47
C LEU A 137 -7.86 -4.53 1.52
N ASP A 138 -7.64 -5.25 2.61
CA ASP A 138 -8.16 -6.61 2.79
C ASP A 138 -9.69 -6.66 2.71
N ARG A 139 -10.38 -5.66 3.25
CA ARG A 139 -11.84 -5.54 3.15
C ARG A 139 -12.31 -5.34 1.70
N ILE A 140 -11.61 -4.53 0.93
CA ILE A 140 -11.92 -4.33 -0.48
C ILE A 140 -11.76 -5.63 -1.27
N ILE A 141 -10.67 -6.34 -1.04
CA ILE A 141 -10.39 -7.64 -1.68
C ILE A 141 -11.45 -8.67 -1.29
N ALA A 142 -11.79 -8.77 0.00
CA ALA A 142 -12.76 -9.73 0.51
C ALA A 142 -14.19 -9.47 -0.01
N ASN A 143 -14.56 -8.22 -0.26
CA ASN A 143 -15.87 -7.85 -0.79
C ASN A 143 -16.00 -8.06 -2.31
N GLY A 144 -14.95 -8.54 -2.97
CA GLY A 144 -14.96 -8.75 -4.42
C GLY A 144 -15.03 -7.48 -5.24
N ASP A 145 -14.92 -6.32 -4.61
CA ASP A 145 -14.82 -5.02 -5.27
C ASP A 145 -13.38 -4.87 -5.79
N ALA A 146 -13.13 -5.54 -6.90
CA ALA A 146 -11.86 -5.42 -7.60
C ALA A 146 -11.65 -4.03 -8.22
N GLN A 147 -12.64 -3.14 -8.10
CA GLN A 147 -12.54 -1.75 -8.49
C GLN A 147 -12.56 -0.88 -7.24
N PRO A 148 -11.53 -0.07 -7.02
CA PRO A 148 -11.55 0.93 -5.97
C PRO A 148 -12.64 1.94 -6.29
N THR A 149 -13.78 1.80 -5.66
CA THR A 149 -14.71 2.92 -5.52
C THR A 149 -14.05 3.90 -4.58
N LEU A 150 -13.22 4.76 -5.14
CA LEU A 150 -12.78 5.95 -4.42
C LEU A 150 -14.05 6.69 -4.03
N ARG A 151 -14.36 6.66 -2.74
CA ARG A 151 -15.46 7.47 -2.22
C ARG A 151 -15.21 8.90 -2.67
N LYS A 152 -16.16 9.45 -3.42
CA LYS A 152 -16.25 10.89 -3.57
C LYS A 152 -16.25 11.50 -2.16
N GLN A 153 -15.13 12.00 -1.75
CA GLN A 153 -15.13 12.98 -0.69
C GLN A 153 -15.61 14.26 -1.32
N ALA A 154 -16.82 14.59 -0.96
CA ALA A 154 -17.37 15.90 -1.27
C ALA A 154 -16.58 16.96 -0.51
#